data_153d505fc05942bb9caa67f040446ca3
#
_entry.id   153d505fc05942bb9caa67f040446ca3
#
_cell.length_a   1.000
_cell.length_b   1.000
_cell.length_c   1.000
_cell.angle_alpha   90.00
_cell.angle_beta   90.00
_cell.angle_gamma   90.00
#
_symmetry.space_group_name_H-M   'P 1'
#
loop_
_entity.id
_entity.type
_entity.pdbx_description
1 polymer ?
#
loop_
_entity_poly.entity_id
_entity_poly.type
_entity_poly.pdbx_seq_one_letter_code
_entity_poly.pdbx_strand_id
1 'polypeptide(L)'
;MARLRETPRATETTRATRAKDRSRTRLSFGTKLRRFDNSRRDVGRLHTHKTHYAVPRGDWFEVVSSPHYLAECVLYAGLALVAGARAFPRLAPMLAAVGANLALAARRTHAWYLETFPEYPKNRWAMVPGVL
;
A
#
# COMPACT_ATOMS: atom_id res chain seq x y z
N MET A 1 31.08 -21.64 -76.24
CA MET A 1 29.86 -21.89 -75.42
C MET A 1 30.31 -22.17 -74.01
N ALA A 2 30.28 -21.14 -73.13
CA ALA A 2 30.65 -21.26 -71.70
C ALA A 2 29.36 -21.27 -70.88
N ARG A 3 29.08 -22.36 -70.17
CA ARG A 3 27.99 -22.49 -69.24
C ARG A 3 28.40 -21.82 -67.92
N LEU A 4 27.71 -20.76 -67.55
CA LEU A 4 27.78 -20.15 -66.24
C LEU A 4 27.10 -21.11 -65.23
N ARG A 5 27.89 -21.60 -64.26
CA ARG A 5 27.37 -22.34 -63.08
C ARG A 5 26.88 -21.30 -62.07
N GLU A 6 25.60 -21.24 -61.93
CA GLU A 6 24.95 -20.49 -60.83
C GLU A 6 25.28 -21.17 -59.52
N THR A 7 25.74 -20.38 -58.54
CA THR A 7 26.06 -20.84 -57.20
C THR A 7 24.84 -20.66 -56.29
N PRO A 8 24.20 -21.75 -55.83
CA PRO A 8 22.99 -21.68 -54.96
C PRO A 8 23.31 -21.41 -53.46
N ARG A 9 24.52 -21.07 -53.10
CA ARG A 9 24.96 -21.05 -51.67
C ARG A 9 24.56 -19.81 -50.88
N ALA A 10 24.28 -18.68 -51.52
CA ALA A 10 24.04 -17.41 -50.80
C ALA A 10 22.65 -17.27 -50.26
N THR A 11 21.64 -17.87 -50.87
CA THR A 11 20.24 -17.75 -50.46
C THR A 11 19.87 -18.64 -49.28
N GLU A 12 20.53 -19.76 -49.13
CA GLU A 12 20.23 -20.74 -48.07
C GLU A 12 20.80 -20.27 -46.71
N THR A 13 22.01 -19.68 -46.72
CA THR A 13 22.63 -19.11 -45.51
C THR A 13 21.85 -17.92 -44.96
N THR A 14 21.30 -17.07 -45.84
CA THR A 14 20.48 -15.91 -45.43
C THR A 14 19.12 -16.35 -44.86
N ARG A 15 18.54 -17.44 -45.39
CA ARG A 15 17.29 -17.99 -44.87
C ARG A 15 17.45 -18.65 -43.50
N ALA A 16 18.55 -19.37 -43.28
CA ALA A 16 18.88 -20.00 -41.99
C ALA A 16 19.18 -18.98 -40.87
N THR A 17 19.92 -17.91 -41.18
CA THR A 17 20.18 -16.82 -40.21
C THR A 17 18.89 -16.08 -39.83
N ARG A 18 18.01 -15.82 -40.77
CA ARG A 18 16.74 -15.15 -40.51
C ARG A 18 15.76 -16.00 -39.70
N ALA A 19 15.75 -17.32 -39.88
CA ALA A 19 14.96 -18.27 -39.08
C ALA A 19 15.48 -18.38 -37.64
N LYS A 20 16.81 -18.40 -37.46
CA LYS A 20 17.47 -18.44 -36.15
C LYS A 20 17.26 -17.15 -35.34
N ASP A 21 17.20 -16.02 -36.00
CA ASP A 21 16.94 -14.72 -35.35
C ASP A 21 15.46 -14.62 -34.89
N ARG A 22 14.52 -15.09 -35.74
CA ARG A 22 13.09 -15.15 -35.34
C ARG A 22 12.83 -16.07 -34.18
N SER A 23 13.54 -17.20 -34.05
CA SER A 23 13.39 -18.12 -32.92
C SER A 23 13.96 -17.53 -31.62
N ARG A 24 15.12 -16.84 -31.71
CA ARG A 24 15.70 -16.13 -30.57
C ARG A 24 14.79 -15.02 -30.04
N THR A 25 14.19 -14.24 -30.93
CA THR A 25 13.28 -13.15 -30.57
C THR A 25 12.00 -13.69 -29.91
N ARG A 26 11.43 -14.80 -30.42
CA ARG A 26 10.26 -15.45 -29.82
C ARG A 26 10.56 -16.03 -28.44
N LEU A 27 11.72 -16.67 -28.25
CA LEU A 27 12.15 -17.21 -26.94
C LEU A 27 12.40 -16.08 -25.93
N SER A 28 13.03 -14.98 -26.35
CA SER A 28 13.27 -13.82 -25.48
C SER A 28 11.97 -13.14 -25.04
N PHE A 29 10.99 -13.02 -25.96
CA PHE A 29 9.69 -12.43 -25.64
C PHE A 29 8.87 -13.32 -24.71
N GLY A 30 8.85 -14.63 -24.94
CA GLY A 30 8.19 -15.61 -24.07
C GLY A 30 8.79 -15.66 -22.66
N THR A 31 10.11 -15.51 -22.54
CA THR A 31 10.80 -15.48 -21.24
C THR A 31 10.50 -14.20 -20.47
N LYS A 32 10.42 -13.05 -21.17
CA LYS A 32 10.02 -11.77 -20.56
C LYS A 32 8.56 -11.81 -20.06
N LEU A 33 7.65 -12.35 -20.84
CA LEU A 33 6.24 -12.51 -20.44
C LEU A 33 6.07 -13.42 -19.22
N ARG A 34 6.77 -14.57 -19.17
CA ARG A 34 6.76 -15.46 -18.01
C ARG A 34 7.33 -14.80 -16.76
N ARG A 35 8.38 -13.97 -16.90
CA ARG A 35 8.95 -13.23 -15.79
C ARG A 35 7.99 -12.17 -15.25
N PHE A 36 7.21 -11.54 -16.13
CA PHE A 36 6.19 -10.55 -15.75
C PHE A 36 5.00 -11.21 -15.05
N ASP A 37 4.58 -12.39 -15.50
CA ASP A 37 3.49 -13.16 -14.89
C ASP A 37 3.90 -13.73 -13.52
N ASN A 38 5.12 -14.21 -13.36
CA ASN A 38 5.65 -14.63 -12.06
C ASN A 38 5.76 -13.45 -11.09
N SER A 39 6.19 -12.27 -11.54
CA SER A 39 6.22 -11.07 -10.69
C SER A 39 4.84 -10.68 -10.17
N ARG A 40 3.79 -10.83 -10.99
CA ARG A 40 2.39 -10.57 -10.56
C ARG A 40 1.91 -11.61 -9.54
N ARG A 41 2.31 -12.87 -9.69
CA ARG A 41 1.98 -13.92 -8.72
C ARG A 41 2.71 -13.74 -7.39
N ASP A 42 3.96 -13.27 -7.43
CA ASP A 42 4.74 -12.99 -6.22
C ASP A 42 4.20 -11.76 -5.48
N VAL A 43 3.76 -10.72 -6.19
CA VAL A 43 3.05 -9.57 -5.59
C VAL A 43 1.72 -10.02 -4.97
N GLY A 44 0.97 -10.90 -5.63
CA GLY A 44 -0.24 -11.49 -5.05
C GLY A 44 0.04 -12.35 -3.80
N ARG A 45 1.17 -13.06 -3.75
CA ARG A 45 1.61 -13.81 -2.57
C ARG A 45 2.10 -12.91 -1.42
N LEU A 46 2.74 -11.80 -1.71
CA LEU A 46 3.14 -10.82 -0.70
C LEU A 46 1.92 -10.17 -0.01
N HIS A 47 0.81 -10.01 -0.74
CA HIS A 47 -0.45 -9.54 -0.14
C HIS A 47 -1.19 -10.61 0.67
N THR A 48 -0.84 -11.89 0.54
CA THR A 48 -1.37 -12.97 1.38
C THR A 48 -0.52 -13.29 2.60
N HIS A 49 0.50 -12.50 2.95
CA HIS A 49 0.91 -12.45 4.32
C HIS A 49 -0.31 -11.92 5.11
N LYS A 50 -1.07 -12.85 5.67
CA LYS A 50 -1.98 -12.57 6.79
C LYS A 50 -1.08 -11.93 7.83
N THR A 51 -0.99 -10.61 7.82
CA THR A 51 -0.51 -9.87 8.98
C THR A 51 -1.38 -10.35 10.11
N HIS A 52 -0.81 -11.12 11.01
CA HIS A 52 -1.46 -11.53 12.24
C HIS A 52 -1.64 -10.24 13.03
N TYR A 53 -2.72 -9.51 12.72
CA TYR A 53 -3.12 -8.35 13.49
C TYR A 53 -3.49 -8.87 14.87
N ALA A 54 -2.64 -8.58 15.85
CA ALA A 54 -2.94 -8.83 17.25
C ALA A 54 -3.66 -7.62 17.82
N VAL A 55 -4.61 -7.85 18.70
CA VAL A 55 -5.25 -6.76 19.47
C VAL A 55 -4.17 -6.07 20.30
N PRO A 56 -3.91 -4.78 20.10
CA PRO A 56 -2.93 -4.07 20.89
C PRO A 56 -3.38 -4.01 22.35
N ARG A 57 -2.44 -4.28 23.27
CA ARG A 57 -2.65 -4.30 24.72
C ARG A 57 -1.57 -3.48 25.42
N GLY A 58 -1.88 -3.03 26.60
CA GLY A 58 -0.97 -2.22 27.45
C GLY A 58 -1.18 -0.72 27.29
N ASP A 59 -0.78 0.02 28.32
CA ASP A 59 -0.85 1.48 28.39
C ASP A 59 -2.21 2.07 27.97
N TRP A 60 -2.18 3.08 27.16
CA TRP A 60 -3.39 3.76 26.67
C TRP A 60 -4.32 2.90 25.80
N PHE A 61 -3.81 1.78 25.24
CA PHE A 61 -4.64 0.83 24.48
C PHE A 61 -5.67 0.11 25.34
N GLU A 62 -5.50 0.08 26.67
CA GLU A 62 -6.50 -0.49 27.57
C GLU A 62 -7.76 0.38 27.66
N VAL A 63 -7.62 1.68 27.43
CA VAL A 63 -8.70 2.67 27.56
C VAL A 63 -9.27 3.06 26.19
N VAL A 64 -8.41 3.26 25.20
CA VAL A 64 -8.80 3.73 23.88
C VAL A 64 -8.24 2.85 22.78
N SER A 65 -9.00 2.71 21.68
CA SER A 65 -8.60 1.90 20.52
C SER A 65 -7.52 2.56 19.68
N SER A 66 -7.43 3.89 19.69
CA SER A 66 -6.52 4.67 18.85
C SER A 66 -5.83 5.80 19.63
N PRO A 67 -4.90 5.45 20.56
CA PRO A 67 -4.23 6.44 21.39
C PRO A 67 -3.37 7.43 20.58
N HIS A 68 -2.86 7.04 19.43
CA HIS A 68 -2.09 7.91 18.55
C HIS A 68 -2.92 9.10 18.03
N TYR A 69 -4.20 8.92 17.70
CA TYR A 69 -5.07 10.02 17.30
C TYR A 69 -5.35 10.99 18.46
N LEU A 70 -5.48 10.45 19.69
CA LEU A 70 -5.59 11.29 20.89
C LEU A 70 -4.31 12.12 21.10
N ALA A 71 -3.14 11.49 20.98
CA ALA A 71 -1.85 12.17 21.10
C ALA A 71 -1.70 13.30 20.05
N GLU A 72 -2.15 13.06 18.84
CA GLU A 72 -2.15 14.05 17.77
C GLU A 72 -3.06 15.23 18.10
N CYS A 73 -4.26 15.01 18.63
CA CYS A 73 -5.13 16.07 19.10
C CYS A 73 -4.49 16.90 20.21
N VAL A 74 -3.83 16.27 21.17
CA VAL A 74 -3.10 16.96 22.26
C VAL A 74 -1.96 17.79 21.71
N LEU A 75 -1.21 17.28 20.73
CA LEU A 75 -0.14 18.00 20.05
C LEU A 75 -0.66 19.28 19.36
N TYR A 76 -1.75 19.16 18.59
CA TYR A 76 -2.35 20.31 17.93
C TYR A 76 -2.94 21.35 18.92
N ALA A 77 -3.55 20.87 20.01
CA ALA A 77 -4.01 21.74 21.07
C ALA A 77 -2.85 22.50 21.74
N GLY A 78 -1.74 21.79 22.03
CA GLY A 78 -0.51 22.41 22.55
C GLY A 78 0.06 23.47 21.59
N LEU A 79 0.09 23.17 20.30
CA LEU A 79 0.54 24.11 19.28
C LEU A 79 -0.34 25.37 19.23
N ALA A 80 -1.66 25.23 19.36
CA ALA A 80 -2.59 26.35 19.43
C ALA A 80 -2.38 27.22 20.66
N LEU A 81 -2.06 26.61 21.81
CA LEU A 81 -1.73 27.33 23.04
C LEU A 81 -0.45 28.15 22.89
N VAL A 82 0.61 27.57 22.31
CA VAL A 82 1.88 28.26 22.04
C VAL A 82 1.69 29.42 21.06
N ALA A 83 0.85 29.25 20.03
CA ALA A 83 0.54 30.31 19.05
C ALA A 83 -0.19 31.51 19.68
N GLY A 84 -0.84 31.31 20.82
CA GLY A 84 -1.50 32.35 21.59
C GLY A 84 -2.89 32.73 21.09
N ALA A 85 -3.62 33.46 21.94
CA ALA A 85 -5.04 33.79 21.72
C ALA A 85 -5.31 34.58 20.44
N ARG A 86 -4.37 35.38 19.97
CA ARG A 86 -4.54 36.19 18.73
C ARG A 86 -4.49 35.34 17.46
N ALA A 87 -3.75 34.21 17.49
CA ALA A 87 -3.66 33.30 16.36
C ALA A 87 -4.81 32.27 16.36
N PHE A 88 -5.42 32.03 17.52
CA PHE A 88 -6.46 31.02 17.69
C PHE A 88 -7.63 31.11 16.69
N PRO A 89 -8.25 32.29 16.43
CA PRO A 89 -9.36 32.36 15.47
C PRO A 89 -8.99 31.94 14.05
N ARG A 90 -7.72 32.11 13.66
CA ARG A 90 -7.20 31.69 12.35
C ARG A 90 -6.91 30.22 12.31
N LEU A 91 -6.46 29.62 13.42
CA LEU A 91 -6.14 28.21 13.53
C LEU A 91 -7.36 27.34 13.82
N ALA A 92 -8.40 27.89 14.45
CA ALA A 92 -9.59 27.16 14.88
C ALA A 92 -10.24 26.32 13.77
N PRO A 93 -10.50 26.82 12.56
CA PRO A 93 -11.11 26.00 11.49
C PRO A 93 -10.19 24.84 11.06
N MET A 94 -8.88 25.04 11.04
CA MET A 94 -7.93 23.97 10.74
C MET A 94 -7.94 22.91 11.85
N LEU A 95 -7.89 23.34 13.11
CA LEU A 95 -7.94 22.42 14.26
C LEU A 95 -9.24 21.63 14.30
N ALA A 96 -10.37 22.27 14.00
CA ALA A 96 -11.67 21.60 13.92
C ALA A 96 -11.69 20.56 12.78
N ALA A 97 -11.16 20.89 11.61
CA ALA A 97 -11.10 19.97 10.49
C ALA A 97 -10.19 18.76 10.79
N VAL A 98 -9.02 18.99 11.39
CA VAL A 98 -8.11 17.92 11.80
C VAL A 98 -8.77 17.03 12.87
N GLY A 99 -9.34 17.61 13.92
CA GLY A 99 -10.01 16.88 14.98
C GLY A 99 -11.19 16.03 14.46
N ALA A 100 -12.00 16.59 13.57
CA ALA A 100 -13.10 15.86 12.94
C ALA A 100 -12.58 14.69 12.09
N ASN A 101 -11.52 14.88 11.30
CA ASN A 101 -10.92 13.81 10.51
C ASN A 101 -10.35 12.70 11.38
N LEU A 102 -9.63 13.04 12.45
CA LEU A 102 -9.08 12.06 13.41
C LEU A 102 -10.19 11.31 14.15
N ALA A 103 -11.26 12.00 14.54
CA ALA A 103 -12.43 11.38 15.17
C ALA A 103 -13.09 10.35 14.23
N LEU A 104 -13.30 10.70 12.97
CA LEU A 104 -13.85 9.78 11.97
C LEU A 104 -12.93 8.57 11.72
N ALA A 105 -11.62 8.79 11.63
CA ALA A 105 -10.63 7.73 11.48
C ALA A 105 -10.65 6.80 12.70
N ALA A 106 -10.67 7.35 13.92
CA ALA A 106 -10.73 6.58 15.16
C ALA A 106 -12.00 5.69 15.25
N ARG A 107 -13.17 6.24 14.88
CA ARG A 107 -14.43 5.48 14.84
C ARG A 107 -14.36 4.32 13.85
N ARG A 108 -13.80 4.55 12.65
CA ARG A 108 -13.62 3.48 11.64
C ARG A 108 -12.69 2.39 12.14
N THR A 109 -11.58 2.77 12.75
CA THR A 109 -10.61 1.84 13.33
C THR A 109 -11.24 1.04 14.47
N HIS A 110 -11.99 1.69 15.35
CA HIS A 110 -12.70 1.02 16.45
C HIS A 110 -13.76 0.02 15.94
N ALA A 111 -14.58 0.42 14.97
CA ALA A 111 -15.56 -0.47 14.33
C ALA A 111 -14.88 -1.69 13.70
N TRP A 112 -13.77 -1.46 12.98
CA TRP A 112 -13.00 -2.55 12.39
C TRP A 112 -12.45 -3.53 13.44
N TYR A 113 -11.97 -3.05 14.60
CA TYR A 113 -11.53 -3.91 15.69
C TYR A 113 -12.68 -4.77 16.22
N LEU A 114 -13.86 -4.19 16.41
CA LEU A 114 -15.05 -4.91 16.88
C LEU A 114 -15.52 -5.99 15.90
N GLU A 115 -15.41 -5.73 14.61
CA GLU A 115 -15.79 -6.69 13.55
C GLU A 115 -14.74 -7.79 13.36
N THR A 116 -13.45 -7.44 13.47
CA THR A 116 -12.35 -8.35 13.15
C THR A 116 -11.99 -9.27 14.30
N PHE A 117 -12.11 -8.79 15.54
CA PHE A 117 -11.72 -9.53 16.74
C PHE A 117 -12.91 -9.80 17.66
N PRO A 118 -13.41 -11.04 17.72
CA PRO A 118 -14.51 -11.40 18.62
C PRO A 118 -14.20 -11.16 20.11
N GLU A 119 -12.92 -11.24 20.49
CA GLU A 119 -12.43 -11.06 21.87
C GLU A 119 -12.07 -9.60 22.18
N TYR A 120 -12.40 -8.64 21.28
CA TYR A 120 -12.06 -7.23 21.51
C TYR A 120 -12.87 -6.66 22.66
N PRO A 121 -12.26 -5.96 23.64
CA PRO A 121 -12.96 -5.37 24.77
C PRO A 121 -13.94 -4.29 24.31
N LYS A 122 -15.22 -4.50 24.54
CA LYS A 122 -16.30 -3.59 24.10
C LYS A 122 -16.39 -2.30 24.93
N ASN A 123 -15.67 -2.24 26.05
CA ASN A 123 -15.63 -1.10 26.97
C ASN A 123 -14.57 -0.06 26.61
N ARG A 124 -13.81 -0.27 25.52
CA ARG A 124 -12.81 0.70 25.04
C ARG A 124 -13.49 1.81 24.24
N TRP A 125 -13.01 3.02 24.45
CA TRP A 125 -13.41 4.18 23.65
C TRP A 125 -12.66 4.23 22.33
N ALA A 126 -13.22 4.86 21.31
CA ALA A 126 -12.55 4.94 20.01
C ALA A 126 -11.30 5.84 20.08
N MET A 127 -11.39 7.00 20.71
CA MET A 127 -10.31 7.98 20.80
C MET A 127 -10.30 8.74 22.12
N VAL A 128 -11.39 9.38 22.50
CA VAL A 128 -11.48 10.22 23.70
C VAL A 128 -12.35 9.53 24.75
N PRO A 129 -11.78 9.21 25.94
CA PRO A 129 -12.57 8.57 27.00
C PRO A 129 -13.78 9.42 27.39
N GLY A 130 -14.94 8.80 27.45
CA GLY A 130 -16.21 9.45 27.83
C GLY A 130 -16.91 10.22 26.70
N VAL A 131 -16.30 10.37 25.52
CA VAL A 131 -16.89 11.15 24.41
C VAL A 131 -16.97 10.33 23.13
N LEU A 132 -15.95 9.59 22.77
CA LEU A 132 -15.86 8.90 21.47
C LEU A 132 -15.15 7.57 21.58
#